data_b941fdf6729d3dfaf6363352d0f08344
#
_entry.id   b941fdf6729d3dfaf6363352d0f08344
#
_cell.length_a   1.000
_cell.length_b   1.000
_cell.length_c   1.000
_cell.angle_alpha   90.00
_cell.angle_beta   90.00
_cell.angle_gamma   90.00
#
_symmetry.space_group_name_H-M   'P 1'
#
loop_
_entity.id
_entity.type
_entity.pdbx_description
1 polymer ?
#
loop_
_entity_poly.entity_id
_entity_poly.type
_entity_poly.pdbx_seq_one_letter_code
_entity_poly.pdbx_strand_id
1 'polypeptide(L)'
;MKATKLNAFKALSLGMILAGTISTASAAHHGLAVKGMDQDVSHGYVTASTIKSEANGWLVVHRTDSNMKPGPVVGYAPVIKGTNSNVSAILQEPVKSGEMLMLMLHGENGGMKTGVFEYTLGAKEDGPIKVNGKLIMDVITAKYSF
;
A
#
# COMPACT_ATOMS: atom_id res chain seq x y z
N MET A 1 -19.31 -3.20 -86.93
CA MET A 1 -19.55 -1.74 -87.00
C MET A 1 -19.55 -1.17 -85.60
N LYS A 2 -18.68 -0.24 -85.33
CA LYS A 2 -18.50 0.66 -84.21
C LYS A 2 -18.66 0.06 -82.77
N ALA A 3 -17.55 -0.34 -82.20
CA ALA A 3 -17.40 -0.58 -80.78
C ALA A 3 -17.35 0.74 -79.98
N THR A 4 -18.20 0.85 -78.97
CA THR A 4 -18.16 1.98 -78.05
C THR A 4 -17.37 1.57 -76.79
N LYS A 5 -16.27 2.27 -76.53
CA LYS A 5 -15.43 2.03 -75.35
C LYS A 5 -16.11 2.62 -74.15
N LEU A 6 -16.33 1.78 -73.13
CA LEU A 6 -16.81 2.19 -71.81
C LEU A 6 -15.61 2.46 -70.91
N ASN A 7 -15.45 3.73 -70.52
CA ASN A 7 -14.41 4.14 -69.58
C ASN A 7 -14.77 3.71 -68.17
N ALA A 8 -13.91 2.89 -67.56
CA ALA A 8 -14.01 2.54 -66.16
C ALA A 8 -13.47 3.67 -65.28
N PHE A 9 -14.35 4.30 -64.54
CA PHE A 9 -13.95 5.21 -63.44
C PHE A 9 -13.43 4.37 -62.26
N LYS A 10 -12.16 4.50 -61.94
CA LYS A 10 -11.59 4.01 -60.71
C LYS A 10 -11.97 4.94 -59.57
N ALA A 11 -12.89 4.52 -58.74
CA ALA A 11 -13.15 5.19 -57.48
C ALA A 11 -12.03 4.81 -56.47
N LEU A 12 -11.23 5.79 -56.11
CA LEU A 12 -10.21 5.66 -55.08
C LEU A 12 -10.89 5.91 -53.73
N SER A 13 -11.24 4.82 -53.04
CA SER A 13 -11.75 4.92 -51.66
C SER A 13 -10.57 5.14 -50.69
N LEU A 14 -10.46 6.40 -50.24
CA LEU A 14 -9.54 6.79 -49.18
C LEU A 14 -10.05 6.23 -47.85
N GLY A 15 -9.56 5.06 -47.42
CA GLY A 15 -9.84 4.49 -46.13
C GLY A 15 -9.17 5.28 -45.03
N MET A 16 -9.94 6.04 -44.28
CA MET A 16 -9.49 6.75 -43.09
C MET A 16 -9.36 5.74 -41.97
N ILE A 17 -8.13 5.27 -41.68
CA ILE A 17 -7.84 4.46 -40.50
C ILE A 17 -7.84 5.39 -39.32
N LEU A 18 -8.92 5.36 -38.55
CA LEU A 18 -8.98 5.99 -37.23
C LEU A 18 -8.12 5.14 -36.30
N ALA A 19 -6.87 5.51 -36.10
CA ALA A 19 -6.02 4.94 -35.08
C ALA A 19 -6.55 5.39 -33.72
N GLY A 20 -7.44 4.57 -33.15
CA GLY A 20 -7.88 4.73 -31.77
C GLY A 20 -6.69 4.48 -30.87
N THR A 21 -6.11 5.53 -30.30
CA THR A 21 -5.16 5.42 -29.20
C THR A 21 -5.92 4.86 -28.01
N ILE A 22 -5.77 3.56 -27.75
CA ILE A 22 -6.18 2.97 -26.48
C ILE A 22 -5.22 3.54 -25.44
N SER A 23 -5.64 4.62 -24.80
CA SER A 23 -5.00 5.10 -23.60
C SER A 23 -5.28 4.05 -22.52
N THR A 24 -4.35 3.12 -22.34
CA THR A 24 -4.32 2.32 -21.12
C THR A 24 -4.02 3.28 -20.00
N ALA A 25 -5.05 3.74 -19.31
CA ALA A 25 -4.89 4.36 -18.02
C ALA A 25 -4.24 3.31 -17.14
N SER A 26 -2.92 3.33 -17.08
CA SER A 26 -2.16 2.70 -16.01
C SER A 26 -2.69 3.35 -14.75
N ALA A 27 -3.54 2.64 -14.01
CA ALA A 27 -3.87 3.01 -12.65
C ALA A 27 -2.52 2.98 -11.92
N ALA A 28 -1.88 4.13 -11.89
CA ALA A 28 -0.71 4.32 -11.10
C ALA A 28 -1.16 4.10 -9.65
N HIS A 29 -0.72 3.01 -9.05
CA HIS A 29 -0.77 2.82 -7.60
C HIS A 29 0.15 3.87 -6.96
N HIS A 30 -0.12 5.12 -7.28
CA HIS A 30 0.54 6.27 -6.70
C HIS A 30 -0.03 6.49 -5.33
N GLY A 31 0.57 5.86 -4.38
CA GLY A 31 0.39 6.48 -3.17
C GLY A 31 0.39 5.65 -1.91
N LEU A 32 0.37 4.32 -1.94
CA LEU A 32 0.50 3.56 -0.70
C LEU A 32 1.93 3.66 -0.17
N ALA A 33 2.08 4.05 1.08
CA ALA A 33 3.38 4.15 1.72
C ALA A 33 3.25 4.05 3.23
N VAL A 34 4.28 3.51 3.86
CA VAL A 34 4.58 3.67 5.28
C VAL A 34 6.01 4.17 5.36
N LYS A 35 6.26 5.20 6.16
CA LYS A 35 7.57 5.76 6.44
C LYS A 35 7.78 5.92 7.93
N GLY A 36 8.89 5.41 8.41
CA GLY A 36 9.36 5.55 9.78
C GLY A 36 10.84 5.89 9.83
N MET A 37 11.33 6.11 11.02
CA MET A 37 12.76 6.31 11.30
C MET A 37 13.10 5.60 12.61
N ASP A 38 14.35 5.21 12.78
CA ASP A 38 14.87 4.81 14.06
C ASP A 38 14.55 5.86 15.10
N GLN A 39 13.96 5.45 16.22
CA GLN A 39 13.44 6.39 17.20
C GLN A 39 13.49 5.82 18.61
N ASP A 40 13.44 6.71 19.59
CA ASP A 40 13.27 6.37 20.99
C ASP A 40 11.86 5.85 21.23
N VAL A 41 11.76 4.64 21.71
CA VAL A 41 10.50 3.96 22.06
C VAL A 41 10.34 3.76 23.58
N SER A 42 11.21 4.34 24.40
CA SER A 42 11.17 4.22 25.86
C SER A 42 9.89 4.78 26.48
N HIS A 43 9.21 5.67 25.77
CA HIS A 43 7.93 6.26 26.17
C HIS A 43 6.71 5.35 25.87
N GLY A 44 6.93 4.15 25.33
CA GLY A 44 5.87 3.16 25.10
C GLY A 44 5.03 3.40 23.83
N TYR A 45 5.54 4.14 22.85
CA TYR A 45 4.91 4.29 21.55
C TYR A 45 5.94 4.31 20.43
N VAL A 46 5.48 4.08 19.21
CA VAL A 46 6.26 4.23 17.98
C VAL A 46 5.47 5.06 16.97
N THR A 47 6.15 5.91 16.21
CA THR A 47 5.52 6.82 15.27
C THR A 47 5.98 6.55 13.83
N ALA A 48 5.01 6.36 12.93
CA ALA A 48 5.24 6.44 11.50
C ALA A 48 5.12 7.93 11.08
N SER A 49 6.15 8.45 10.43
CA SER A 49 6.16 9.87 9.99
C SER A 49 5.14 10.15 8.90
N THR A 50 4.91 9.19 8.01
CA THR A 50 3.93 9.32 6.93
C THR A 50 3.34 7.97 6.60
N ILE A 51 2.01 7.93 6.48
CA ILE A 51 1.28 6.79 5.92
C ILE A 51 0.35 7.31 4.85
N LYS A 52 0.42 6.69 3.66
CA LYS A 52 -0.53 6.94 2.57
C LYS A 52 -1.37 5.70 2.38
N SER A 53 -2.69 5.84 2.46
CA SER A 53 -3.65 4.75 2.32
C SER A 53 -4.79 5.10 1.38
N GLU A 54 -5.25 4.13 0.59
CA GLU A 54 -6.40 4.28 -0.32
C GLU A 54 -7.75 4.12 0.39
N ALA A 55 -7.74 3.56 1.58
CA ALA A 55 -8.92 3.34 2.42
C ALA A 55 -8.57 3.51 3.90
N ASN A 56 -9.58 3.52 4.77
CA ASN A 56 -9.33 3.39 6.20
C ASN A 56 -8.70 2.03 6.51
N GLY A 57 -7.87 1.98 7.53
CA GLY A 57 -7.14 0.79 7.93
C GLY A 57 -6.30 1.03 9.17
N TRP A 58 -5.16 0.36 9.25
CA TRP A 58 -4.36 0.31 10.45
C TRP A 58 -2.87 0.46 10.15
N LEU A 59 -2.18 1.26 10.95
CA LEU A 59 -0.76 1.09 11.17
C LEU A 59 -0.59 -0.07 12.14
N VAL A 60 0.11 -1.11 11.75
CA VAL A 60 0.40 -2.26 12.60
C VAL A 60 1.89 -2.37 12.81
N VAL A 61 2.29 -2.51 14.06
CA VAL A 61 3.69 -2.65 14.47
C VAL A 61 3.96 -4.10 14.80
N HIS A 62 4.80 -4.73 14.00
CA HIS A 62 5.26 -6.09 14.23
C HIS A 62 6.70 -6.09 14.75
N ARG A 63 7.05 -7.06 15.58
CA ARG A 63 8.46 -7.41 15.75
C ARG A 63 8.98 -8.00 14.43
N THR A 64 10.25 -7.77 14.14
CA THR A 64 10.91 -8.40 12.99
C THR A 64 12.39 -8.62 13.31
N ASP A 65 13.08 -9.22 12.37
CA ASP A 65 14.52 -9.44 12.41
C ASP A 65 15.18 -9.17 11.05
N SER A 66 16.43 -9.52 10.90
CA SER A 66 17.17 -9.36 9.64
C SER A 66 16.58 -10.12 8.45
N ASN A 67 15.70 -11.10 8.68
CA ASN A 67 15.01 -11.83 7.63
C ASN A 67 13.78 -11.08 7.11
N MET A 68 13.41 -9.95 7.73
CA MET A 68 12.32 -9.08 7.31
C MET A 68 10.95 -9.79 7.25
N LYS A 69 10.74 -10.75 8.14
CA LYS A 69 9.46 -11.44 8.29
C LYS A 69 8.63 -10.79 9.39
N PRO A 70 7.34 -10.54 9.16
CA PRO A 70 6.46 -10.06 10.22
C PRO A 70 6.37 -11.08 11.35
N GLY A 71 6.71 -10.66 12.55
CA GLY A 71 6.53 -11.40 13.78
C GLY A 71 5.26 -10.96 14.53
N PRO A 72 5.19 -11.20 15.84
CA PRO A 72 4.05 -10.79 16.65
C PRO A 72 3.74 -9.31 16.55
N VAL A 73 2.45 -8.95 16.61
CA VAL A 73 1.99 -7.57 16.71
C VAL A 73 2.27 -7.06 18.12
N VAL A 74 2.87 -5.88 18.21
CA VAL A 74 3.20 -5.23 19.49
C VAL A 74 2.53 -3.85 19.63
N GLY A 75 1.80 -3.40 18.63
CA GLY A 75 1.05 -2.16 18.66
C GLY A 75 0.30 -1.92 17.36
N TYR A 76 -0.70 -1.06 17.42
CA TYR A 76 -1.43 -0.62 16.24
C TYR A 76 -2.11 0.73 16.49
N ALA A 77 -2.44 1.43 15.41
CA ALA A 77 -3.19 2.67 15.42
C ALA A 77 -4.06 2.79 14.17
N PRO A 78 -5.22 3.45 14.24
CA PRO A 78 -6.05 3.66 13.07
C PRO A 78 -5.39 4.64 12.09
N VAL A 79 -5.63 4.40 10.80
CA VAL A 79 -5.31 5.32 9.71
C VAL A 79 -6.55 5.59 8.87
N ILE A 80 -6.67 6.80 8.36
CA ILE A 80 -7.76 7.17 7.46
C ILE A 80 -7.28 7.15 6.01
N LYS A 81 -8.22 7.07 5.08
CA LYS A 81 -7.96 7.24 3.67
C LYS A 81 -7.22 8.56 3.41
N GLY A 82 -6.18 8.51 2.59
CA GLY A 82 -5.35 9.66 2.23
C GLY A 82 -3.99 9.65 2.92
N THR A 83 -3.44 10.81 3.16
CA THR A 83 -2.14 10.99 3.82
C THR A 83 -2.33 11.25 5.31
N ASN A 84 -1.72 10.40 6.11
CA ASN A 84 -1.66 10.52 7.57
C ASN A 84 -0.23 10.89 7.97
N SER A 85 -0.06 11.87 8.82
CA SER A 85 1.26 12.31 9.31
C SER A 85 1.38 12.04 10.80
N ASN A 86 2.56 11.57 11.22
CA ASN A 86 2.90 11.33 12.62
C ASN A 86 1.89 10.42 13.33
N VAL A 87 1.59 9.28 12.73
CA VAL A 87 0.70 8.28 13.32
C VAL A 87 1.46 7.50 14.38
N SER A 88 1.03 7.61 15.63
CA SER A 88 1.65 6.93 16.76
C SER A 88 0.83 5.75 17.22
N ALA A 89 1.46 4.59 17.32
CA ALA A 89 0.90 3.38 17.89
C ALA A 89 1.45 3.17 19.29
N ILE A 90 0.54 2.95 20.26
CA ILE A 90 0.93 2.58 21.62
C ILE A 90 1.42 1.14 21.60
N LEU A 91 2.59 0.91 22.20
CA LEU A 91 3.15 -0.42 22.35
C LEU A 91 2.45 -1.16 23.47
N GLN A 92 1.93 -2.33 23.16
CA GLN A 92 1.21 -3.21 24.09
C GLN A 92 2.16 -4.09 24.91
N GLU A 93 3.42 -4.16 24.47
CA GLU A 93 4.48 -4.93 25.09
C GLU A 93 5.77 -4.12 25.14
N PRO A 94 6.65 -4.34 26.12
CA PRO A 94 7.96 -3.71 26.14
C PRO A 94 8.79 -4.06 24.90
N VAL A 95 9.38 -3.06 24.28
CA VAL A 95 10.34 -3.20 23.18
C VAL A 95 11.70 -2.71 23.68
N LYS A 96 12.73 -3.52 23.49
CA LYS A 96 14.09 -3.18 23.96
C LYS A 96 14.82 -2.35 22.91
N SER A 97 15.77 -1.54 23.36
CA SER A 97 16.71 -0.86 22.47
C SER A 97 17.46 -1.88 21.61
N GLY A 98 17.55 -1.62 20.32
CA GLY A 98 18.16 -2.50 19.31
C GLY A 98 17.20 -3.48 18.66
N GLU A 99 15.97 -3.66 19.17
CA GLU A 99 14.97 -4.49 18.47
C GLU A 99 14.50 -3.81 17.18
N MET A 100 14.25 -4.64 16.17
CA MET A 100 13.71 -4.19 14.89
C MET A 100 12.18 -4.28 14.91
N LEU A 101 11.55 -3.21 14.46
CA LEU A 101 10.11 -3.11 14.34
C LEU A 101 9.73 -2.88 12.87
N MET A 102 8.73 -3.62 12.40
CA MET A 102 8.16 -3.46 11.07
C MET A 102 6.84 -2.69 11.20
N LEU A 103 6.82 -1.48 10.68
CA LEU A 103 5.65 -0.63 10.57
C LEU A 103 4.93 -0.99 9.29
N MET A 104 3.70 -1.48 9.36
CA MET A 104 3.01 -2.06 8.22
C MET A 104 1.60 -1.50 8.06
N LEU A 105 1.20 -1.27 6.82
CA LEU A 105 -0.17 -0.88 6.49
C LEU A 105 -1.04 -2.13 6.39
N HIS A 106 -2.10 -2.17 7.20
CA HIS A 106 -3.16 -3.17 7.13
C HIS A 106 -4.47 -2.54 6.68
N GLY A 107 -5.33 -3.33 6.05
CA GLY A 107 -6.69 -2.93 5.70
C GLY A 107 -7.64 -3.01 6.88
N GLU A 108 -8.79 -2.38 6.73
CA GLU A 108 -9.96 -2.55 7.60
C GLU A 108 -10.96 -3.40 6.82
N ASN A 109 -10.79 -4.72 6.84
CA ASN A 109 -11.64 -5.62 6.06
C ASN A 109 -11.64 -7.05 6.61
N GLY A 110 -12.68 -7.78 6.30
CA GLY A 110 -12.80 -9.21 6.61
C GLY A 110 -13.12 -9.52 8.07
N GLY A 111 -13.12 -8.55 8.95
CA GLY A 111 -13.48 -8.70 10.36
C GLY A 111 -15.00 -8.62 10.60
N MET A 112 -15.40 -8.86 11.83
CA MET A 112 -16.80 -8.79 12.25
C MET A 112 -17.26 -7.37 12.61
N LYS A 113 -16.32 -6.49 12.97
CA LYS A 113 -16.60 -5.13 13.44
C LYS A 113 -15.72 -4.10 12.78
N THR A 114 -16.33 -3.14 12.09
CA THR A 114 -15.61 -1.98 11.56
C THR A 114 -15.09 -1.10 12.70
N GLY A 115 -13.86 -0.65 12.60
CA GLY A 115 -13.21 0.21 13.59
C GLY A 115 -12.66 -0.53 14.80
N VAL A 116 -12.59 -1.85 14.73
CA VAL A 116 -11.99 -2.71 15.74
C VAL A 116 -10.90 -3.53 15.06
N PHE A 117 -9.66 -3.40 15.51
CA PHE A 117 -8.56 -4.17 14.97
C PHE A 117 -8.68 -5.65 15.38
N GLU A 118 -8.87 -6.51 14.39
CA GLU A 118 -9.15 -7.95 14.61
C GLU A 118 -8.02 -8.87 14.12
N TYR A 119 -6.94 -8.32 13.56
CA TYR A 119 -5.83 -9.11 13.02
C TYR A 119 -5.08 -9.88 14.10
N THR A 120 -4.85 -11.16 13.82
CA THR A 120 -3.84 -11.98 14.50
C THR A 120 -2.86 -12.52 13.46
N LEU A 121 -1.62 -12.82 13.84
CA LEU A 121 -0.58 -13.24 12.90
C LEU A 121 -1.04 -14.42 12.04
N GLY A 122 -1.05 -14.21 10.72
CA GLY A 122 -1.55 -15.17 9.74
C GLY A 122 -3.06 -15.13 9.48
N ALA A 123 -3.81 -14.28 10.18
CA ALA A 123 -5.23 -14.09 9.94
C ALA A 123 -5.52 -13.34 8.63
N LYS A 124 -6.77 -13.42 8.16
CA LYS A 124 -7.24 -12.69 6.99
C LYS A 124 -7.92 -11.36 7.37
N GLU A 125 -8.49 -11.32 8.58
CA GLU A 125 -9.14 -10.15 9.14
C GLU A 125 -8.11 -9.04 9.33
N ASP A 126 -8.43 -7.85 8.87
CA ASP A 126 -7.55 -6.68 8.91
C ASP A 126 -6.11 -6.98 8.46
N GLY A 127 -5.99 -7.76 7.41
CA GLY A 127 -4.72 -8.29 6.92
C GLY A 127 -3.82 -7.23 6.28
N PRO A 128 -2.54 -7.57 6.08
CA PRO A 128 -1.56 -6.67 5.48
C PRO A 128 -1.90 -6.34 4.02
N ILE A 129 -1.71 -5.08 3.66
CA ILE A 129 -1.86 -4.62 2.28
C ILE A 129 -0.59 -4.94 1.50
N LYS A 130 -0.80 -5.50 0.31
CA LYS A 130 0.28 -5.83 -0.64
C LYS A 130 0.01 -5.20 -1.99
N VAL A 131 1.06 -4.70 -2.62
CA VAL A 131 1.06 -4.28 -4.03
C VAL A 131 2.07 -5.12 -4.78
N ASN A 132 1.61 -5.80 -5.83
CA ASN A 132 2.45 -6.74 -6.60
C ASN A 132 3.16 -7.79 -5.70
N GLY A 133 2.45 -8.29 -4.70
CA GLY A 133 2.96 -9.27 -3.74
C GLY A 133 3.89 -8.72 -2.66
N LYS A 134 4.21 -7.43 -2.68
CA LYS A 134 5.10 -6.78 -1.70
C LYS A 134 4.28 -6.07 -0.62
N LEU A 135 4.67 -6.25 0.63
CA LEU A 135 4.09 -5.55 1.78
C LEU A 135 4.33 -4.04 1.69
N ILE A 136 3.35 -3.25 2.10
CA ILE A 136 3.50 -1.81 2.28
C ILE A 136 3.96 -1.59 3.72
N MET A 137 5.24 -1.38 3.90
CA MET A 137 5.87 -1.33 5.23
C MET A 137 7.19 -0.54 5.21
N ASP A 138 7.66 -0.20 6.39
CA ASP A 138 9.00 0.27 6.65
C ASP A 138 9.56 -0.41 7.90
N VAL A 139 10.86 -0.54 8.02
CA VAL A 139 11.50 -1.15 9.18
C VAL A 139 12.37 -0.14 9.88
N ILE A 140 12.24 -0.08 11.20
CA ILE A 140 13.01 0.80 12.07
C ILE A 140 13.72 -0.01 13.15
N THR A 141 14.73 0.59 13.74
CA THR A 141 15.37 0.08 14.95
C THR A 141 14.91 0.92 16.15
N ALA A 142 14.41 0.25 17.15
CA ALA A 142 14.07 0.88 18.43
C ALA A 142 15.34 1.36 19.14
N LYS A 143 15.30 2.56 19.70
CA LYS A 143 16.38 3.16 20.47
C LYS A 143 15.86 3.60 21.82
N TYR A 144 16.75 3.75 22.78
CA TYR A 144 16.47 4.46 24.01
C TYR A 144 17.42 5.67 24.08
N SER A 145 16.88 6.83 24.36
CA SER A 145 17.67 7.99 24.74
C SER A 145 17.96 7.89 26.24
N PHE A 146 19.20 7.99 26.61
CA PHE A 146 19.65 8.09 28.01
C PHE A 146 19.92 9.52 28.37
#